data_d774526529991228d086abdbb7dffefa
#
_entry.id   d774526529991228d086abdbb7dffefa
#
_cell.length_a   1.000
_cell.length_b   1.000
_cell.length_c   1.000
_cell.angle_alpha   90.00
_cell.angle_beta   90.00
_cell.angle_gamma   90.00
#
_symmetry.space_group_name_H-M   'P 1'
#
loop_
_entity.id
_entity.type
_entity.pdbx_description
1 polymer ?
#
loop_
_entity_poly.entity_id
_entity_poly.type
_entity_poly.pdbx_seq_one_letter_code
_entity_poly.pdbx_strand_id
1 'polypeptide(L)'
;MRTLAIDIETYSSVSLQKCGVYAYAQSPDFEILLFGYAWDDGPVEVIDLARGESLPEELQNALYDPEILKTAFNASFERTCLSAFMGRVTPPEQWSCTAVMARELGLPGSLEAVGEVIGLPEDKQKSKTGRALIRYFSIPCKPTKTNGNRTRNLPEHDPDRWAI
;
A
#
# COMPACT_ATOMS: atom_id res chain seq x y z
N MET A 1 -6.30 15.00 18.23
CA MET A 1 -5.17 14.16 17.73
C MET A 1 -5.29 14.12 16.22
N ARG A 2 -4.26 14.49 15.50
CA ARG A 2 -4.26 14.41 14.02
C ARG A 2 -4.19 12.94 13.58
N THR A 3 -4.80 12.63 12.45
CA THR A 3 -4.73 11.31 11.84
C THR A 3 -4.01 11.37 10.50
N LEU A 4 -3.28 10.31 10.18
CA LEU A 4 -2.65 10.10 8.89
C LEU A 4 -3.11 8.74 8.36
N ALA A 5 -4.06 8.76 7.43
CA ALA A 5 -4.48 7.57 6.71
C ALA A 5 -3.42 7.22 5.66
N ILE A 6 -3.06 5.94 5.56
CA ILE A 6 -1.99 5.45 4.69
C ILE A 6 -2.47 4.21 3.94
N ASP A 7 -2.13 4.14 2.65
CA ASP A 7 -2.24 2.96 1.80
C ASP A 7 -1.01 2.88 0.89
N ILE A 8 -0.43 1.71 0.70
CA ILE A 8 0.78 1.55 -0.11
C ILE A 8 0.63 0.45 -1.15
N GLU A 9 1.16 0.71 -2.34
CA GLU A 9 1.38 -0.33 -3.34
C GLU A 9 2.86 -0.73 -3.35
N THR A 10 3.13 -2.02 -3.37
CA THR A 10 4.48 -2.55 -3.18
C THR A 10 4.83 -3.60 -4.22
N TYR A 11 6.13 -3.86 -4.38
CA TYR A 11 6.67 -4.98 -5.14
C TYR A 11 7.65 -5.79 -4.30
N SER A 12 7.65 -7.10 -4.49
CA SER A 12 8.71 -8.02 -4.05
C SER A 12 8.66 -9.29 -4.90
N SER A 13 9.80 -9.91 -5.17
CA SER A 13 9.86 -11.24 -5.78
C SER A 13 9.41 -12.35 -4.83
N VAL A 14 9.40 -12.08 -3.52
CA VAL A 14 8.92 -13.00 -2.50
C VAL A 14 7.39 -12.98 -2.45
N SER A 15 6.76 -14.14 -2.44
CA SER A 15 5.30 -14.23 -2.37
C SER A 15 4.77 -13.89 -0.98
N LEU A 16 4.02 -12.79 -0.89
CA LEU A 16 3.33 -12.37 0.34
C LEU A 16 2.44 -13.47 0.91
N GLN A 17 1.69 -14.18 0.05
CA GLN A 17 0.74 -15.23 0.47
C GLN A 17 1.44 -16.47 1.05
N LYS A 18 2.64 -16.81 0.54
CA LYS A 18 3.36 -18.01 0.97
C LYS A 18 4.28 -17.76 2.15
N CYS A 19 4.89 -16.61 2.21
CA CYS A 19 6.00 -16.31 3.13
C CYS A 19 5.64 -15.30 4.22
N GLY A 20 4.50 -14.60 4.08
CA GLY A 20 4.08 -13.54 5.00
C GLY A 20 4.81 -12.22 4.79
N VAL A 21 4.32 -11.18 5.45
CA VAL A 21 4.76 -9.79 5.23
C VAL A 21 6.21 -9.54 5.62
N TYR A 22 6.71 -10.20 6.66
CA TYR A 22 8.10 -9.99 7.11
C TYR A 22 9.11 -10.45 6.06
N ALA A 23 8.97 -11.68 5.55
CA ALA A 23 9.84 -12.19 4.49
C ALA A 23 9.67 -11.40 3.18
N TYR A 24 8.45 -10.97 2.87
CA TYR A 24 8.12 -10.13 1.72
C TYR A 24 8.86 -8.79 1.77
N ALA A 25 8.78 -8.07 2.90
CA ALA A 25 9.38 -6.76 3.07
C ALA A 25 10.91 -6.79 3.29
N GLN A 26 11.48 -7.94 3.64
CA GLN A 26 12.92 -8.13 3.78
C GLN A 26 13.60 -8.61 2.49
N SER A 27 12.85 -8.82 1.42
CA SER A 27 13.42 -9.19 0.12
C SER A 27 14.37 -8.09 -0.38
N PRO A 28 15.54 -8.44 -0.96
CA PRO A 28 16.47 -7.45 -1.50
C PRO A 28 15.89 -6.55 -2.60
N ASP A 29 14.82 -7.02 -3.26
CA ASP A 29 14.11 -6.30 -4.31
C ASP A 29 12.76 -5.74 -3.87
N PHE A 30 12.52 -5.69 -2.54
CA PHE A 30 11.34 -5.06 -2.00
C PHE A 30 11.35 -3.55 -2.27
N GLU A 31 10.24 -3.03 -2.77
CA GLU A 31 10.03 -1.61 -3.01
C GLU A 31 8.61 -1.20 -2.66
N ILE A 32 8.45 0.02 -2.16
CA ILE A 32 7.16 0.72 -2.15
C ILE A 32 7.07 1.48 -3.48
N LEU A 33 6.03 1.20 -4.24
CA LEU A 33 5.81 1.78 -5.57
C LEU A 33 5.03 3.09 -5.49
N LEU A 34 3.92 3.06 -4.75
CA LEU A 34 3.05 4.21 -4.51
C LEU A 34 2.81 4.35 -3.01
N PHE A 35 2.76 5.58 -2.55
CA PHE A 35 2.40 5.92 -1.18
C PHE A 35 1.20 6.86 -1.21
N GLY A 36 0.02 6.31 -0.96
CA GLY A 36 -1.22 7.06 -0.81
C GLY A 36 -1.41 7.51 0.64
N TYR A 37 -1.83 8.75 0.84
CA TYR A 37 -2.10 9.27 2.17
C TYR A 37 -3.19 10.33 2.18
N ALA A 38 -3.79 10.52 3.36
CA ALA A 38 -4.68 11.64 3.63
C ALA A 38 -4.50 12.10 5.07
N TRP A 39 -4.44 13.42 5.27
CA TRP A 39 -4.45 14.04 6.57
C TRP A 39 -5.88 14.26 7.05
N ASP A 40 -6.24 13.73 8.21
CA ASP A 40 -7.58 13.87 8.81
C ASP A 40 -8.68 13.49 7.80
N ASP A 41 -9.63 14.39 7.51
CA ASP A 41 -10.66 14.22 6.48
C ASP A 41 -10.32 14.94 5.15
N GLY A 42 -9.03 15.23 4.94
CA GLY A 42 -8.54 15.92 3.75
C GLY A 42 -8.53 15.07 2.48
N PRO A 43 -8.11 15.65 1.37
CA PRO A 43 -8.00 14.92 0.11
C PRO A 43 -6.93 13.82 0.19
N VAL A 44 -7.12 12.79 -0.61
CA VAL A 44 -6.10 11.75 -0.82
C VAL A 44 -5.04 12.30 -1.76
N GLU A 45 -3.79 12.17 -1.35
CA GLU A 45 -2.61 12.47 -2.16
C GLU A 45 -1.81 11.19 -2.39
N VAL A 46 -1.09 11.13 -3.51
CA VAL A 46 -0.28 9.96 -3.89
C VAL A 46 1.12 10.43 -4.27
N ILE A 47 2.12 9.74 -3.76
CA ILE A 47 3.54 9.93 -4.10
C ILE A 47 3.99 8.73 -4.93
N ASP A 48 4.50 8.99 -6.13
CA ASP A 48 4.99 7.98 -7.08
C ASP A 48 6.48 7.69 -6.84
N LEU A 49 6.75 6.84 -5.85
CA LEU A 49 8.12 6.44 -5.50
C LEU A 49 8.79 5.64 -6.63
N ALA A 50 8.01 4.87 -7.40
CA ALA A 50 8.54 4.08 -8.51
C ALA A 50 9.06 4.95 -9.67
N ARG A 51 8.62 6.20 -9.78
CA ARG A 51 9.11 7.19 -10.73
C ARG A 51 10.11 8.19 -10.13
N GLY A 52 10.60 7.92 -8.92
CA GLY A 52 11.67 8.67 -8.30
C GLY A 52 11.23 9.85 -7.44
N GLU A 53 9.93 9.97 -7.15
CA GLU A 53 9.50 10.88 -6.08
C GLU A 53 10.01 10.37 -4.72
N SER A 54 10.07 11.23 -3.74
CA SER A 54 10.50 10.89 -2.39
C SER A 54 9.48 11.32 -1.36
N LEU A 55 9.39 10.57 -0.25
CA LEU A 55 8.55 10.97 0.86
C LEU A 55 9.03 12.30 1.44
N PRO A 56 8.17 13.34 1.50
CA PRO A 56 8.49 14.59 2.18
C PRO A 56 8.91 14.37 3.64
N GLU A 57 9.81 15.21 4.14
CA GLU A 57 10.32 15.12 5.52
C GLU A 57 9.17 15.18 6.56
N GLU A 58 8.13 15.96 6.29
CA GLU A 58 6.93 16.03 7.14
C GLU A 58 6.28 14.65 7.30
N LEU A 59 6.10 13.90 6.22
CA LEU A 59 5.52 12.55 6.28
C LEU A 59 6.47 11.56 6.96
N GLN A 60 7.77 11.64 6.68
CA GLN A 60 8.76 10.78 7.35
C GLN A 60 8.73 11.00 8.87
N ASN A 61 8.66 12.24 9.32
CA ASN A 61 8.56 12.59 10.74
C ASN A 61 7.22 12.12 11.34
N ALA A 62 6.12 12.29 10.62
CA ALA A 62 4.78 11.88 11.04
C ALA A 62 4.67 10.38 11.32
N LEU A 63 5.42 9.54 10.59
CA LEU A 63 5.43 8.09 10.83
C LEU A 63 5.91 7.71 12.24
N TYR A 64 6.67 8.58 12.89
CA TYR A 64 7.25 8.35 14.22
C TYR A 64 6.73 9.30 15.30
N ASP A 65 5.90 10.29 14.93
CA ASP A 65 5.32 11.23 15.88
C ASP A 65 4.20 10.55 16.68
N PRO A 66 4.31 10.48 18.03
CA PRO A 66 3.29 9.87 18.88
C PRO A 66 1.98 10.66 18.95
N GLU A 67 1.99 11.95 18.58
CA GLU A 67 0.78 12.79 18.55
C GLU A 67 -0.05 12.62 17.27
N ILE A 68 0.47 11.83 16.30
CA ILE A 68 -0.20 11.52 15.05
C ILE A 68 -0.60 10.04 15.05
N LEU A 69 -1.90 9.76 14.95
CA LEU A 69 -2.41 8.41 14.78
C LEU A 69 -2.35 8.01 13.30
N LYS A 70 -1.56 6.99 13.00
CA LYS A 70 -1.53 6.38 11.65
C LYS A 70 -2.66 5.37 11.53
N THR A 71 -3.38 5.39 10.40
CA THR A 71 -4.47 4.46 10.13
C THR A 71 -4.29 3.78 8.78
N ALA A 72 -4.61 2.50 8.69
CA ALA A 72 -4.60 1.75 7.45
C ALA A 72 -5.58 0.56 7.53
N PHE A 73 -6.06 0.08 6.37
CA PHE A 73 -6.82 -1.16 6.30
C PHE A 73 -5.86 -2.35 6.24
N ASN A 74 -5.74 -3.10 7.33
CA ASN A 74 -4.69 -4.10 7.60
C ASN A 74 -3.33 -3.47 7.95
N ALA A 75 -3.33 -2.51 8.87
CA ALA A 75 -2.19 -1.67 9.25
C ALA A 75 -0.88 -2.41 9.58
N SER A 76 -0.95 -3.70 9.89
CA SER A 76 0.25 -4.52 10.12
C SER A 76 1.09 -4.68 8.83
N PHE A 77 0.46 -4.64 7.65
CA PHE A 77 1.14 -4.67 6.36
C PHE A 77 1.90 -3.37 6.12
N GLU A 78 1.20 -2.22 6.16
CA GLU A 78 1.80 -0.89 5.96
C GLU A 78 2.93 -0.65 6.97
N ARG A 79 2.69 -0.93 8.25
CA ARG A 79 3.67 -0.75 9.31
C ARG A 79 4.95 -1.57 9.09
N THR A 80 4.82 -2.83 8.67
CA THR A 80 5.97 -3.71 8.41
C THR A 80 6.74 -3.25 7.18
N CYS A 81 6.04 -2.96 6.08
CA CYS A 81 6.65 -2.49 4.84
C CYS A 81 7.34 -1.14 5.02
N LEU A 82 6.70 -0.19 5.70
CA LEU A 82 7.30 1.12 5.99
C LEU A 82 8.49 1.01 6.94
N SER A 83 8.46 0.10 7.92
CA SER A 83 9.61 -0.15 8.80
C SER A 83 10.82 -0.66 8.01
N ALA A 84 10.60 -1.55 7.05
CA ALA A 84 11.66 -2.05 6.17
C ALA A 84 12.20 -0.95 5.24
N PHE A 85 11.30 -0.19 4.62
CA PHE A 85 11.64 0.91 3.71
C PHE A 85 12.44 2.03 4.40
N MET A 86 12.01 2.42 5.60
CA MET A 86 12.66 3.47 6.40
C MET A 86 13.91 2.98 7.15
N GLY A 87 14.17 1.66 7.21
CA GLY A 87 15.24 1.09 8.02
C GLY A 87 15.06 1.30 9.53
N ARG A 88 13.84 1.65 9.97
CA ARG A 88 13.49 1.93 11.36
C ARG A 88 12.09 1.43 11.68
N VAL A 89 11.93 0.74 12.80
CA VAL A 89 10.63 0.22 13.22
C VAL A 89 9.66 1.36 13.54
N THR A 90 8.47 1.33 12.92
CA THR A 90 7.37 2.23 13.27
C THR A 90 6.65 1.68 14.50
N PRO A 91 6.44 2.49 15.57
CA PRO A 91 5.85 2.03 16.82
C PRO A 91 4.40 1.54 16.64
N PRO A 92 4.06 0.30 17.03
CA PRO A 92 2.73 -0.27 16.79
C PRO A 92 1.61 0.48 17.54
N GLU A 93 1.90 1.06 18.70
CA GLU A 93 0.97 1.81 19.53
C GLU A 93 0.47 3.10 18.89
N GLN A 94 1.13 3.56 17.84
CA GLN A 94 0.75 4.75 17.06
C GLN A 94 -0.13 4.41 15.85
N TRP A 95 -0.54 3.14 15.72
CA TRP A 95 -1.32 2.68 14.57
C TRP A 95 -2.69 2.16 14.98
N SER A 96 -3.70 2.50 14.18
CA SER A 96 -5.05 1.93 14.26
C SER A 96 -5.37 1.18 12.96
N CYS A 97 -5.82 -0.06 13.11
CA CYS A 97 -6.18 -0.91 11.97
C CYS A 97 -7.68 -0.84 11.71
N THR A 98 -8.08 -0.20 10.62
CA THR A 98 -9.49 -0.06 10.26
C THR A 98 -10.14 -1.41 9.89
N ALA A 99 -9.36 -2.41 9.47
CA ALA A 99 -9.87 -3.78 9.27
C ALA A 99 -10.23 -4.46 10.60
N VAL A 100 -9.52 -4.16 11.69
CA VAL A 100 -9.87 -4.66 13.04
C VAL A 100 -11.13 -3.97 13.51
N MET A 101 -11.20 -2.64 13.41
CA MET A 101 -12.40 -1.87 13.77
C MET A 101 -13.64 -2.34 13.01
N ALA A 102 -13.52 -2.61 11.71
CA ALA A 102 -14.61 -3.15 10.91
C ALA A 102 -15.11 -4.50 11.46
N ARG A 103 -14.20 -5.40 11.83
CA ARG A 103 -14.57 -6.71 12.40
C ARG A 103 -15.21 -6.60 13.78
N GLU A 104 -14.76 -5.68 14.62
CA GLU A 104 -15.38 -5.39 15.93
C GLU A 104 -16.83 -4.93 15.78
N LEU A 105 -17.15 -4.24 14.67
CA LEU A 105 -18.51 -3.81 14.32
C LEU A 105 -19.31 -4.91 13.58
N GLY A 106 -18.78 -6.11 13.41
CA GLY A 106 -19.43 -7.19 12.68
C GLY A 106 -19.44 -7.02 11.15
N LEU A 107 -18.62 -6.12 10.61
CA LEU A 107 -18.50 -5.90 9.18
C LEU A 107 -17.63 -6.97 8.50
N PRO A 108 -17.74 -7.13 7.16
CA PRO A 108 -16.93 -8.07 6.40
C PRO A 108 -15.41 -7.89 6.56
N GLY A 109 -14.64 -8.93 6.25
CA GLY A 109 -13.18 -8.92 6.42
C GLY A 109 -12.38 -8.25 5.29
N SER A 110 -13.00 -7.90 4.16
CA SER A 110 -12.32 -7.23 3.05
C SER A 110 -12.77 -5.78 2.89
N LEU A 111 -11.86 -4.90 2.49
CA LEU A 111 -12.15 -3.48 2.25
C LEU A 111 -13.28 -3.30 1.23
N GLU A 112 -13.28 -4.11 0.15
CA GLU A 112 -14.32 -4.10 -0.88
C GLU A 112 -15.70 -4.36 -0.28
N ALA A 113 -15.85 -5.46 0.47
CA ALA A 113 -17.13 -5.83 1.07
C ALA A 113 -17.55 -4.87 2.20
N VAL A 114 -16.62 -4.29 2.94
CA VAL A 114 -16.93 -3.21 3.90
C VAL A 114 -17.51 -2.01 3.17
N GLY A 115 -16.86 -1.57 2.08
CA GLY A 115 -17.33 -0.45 1.26
C GLY A 115 -18.76 -0.65 0.72
N GLU A 116 -19.08 -1.87 0.27
CA GLU A 116 -20.42 -2.23 -0.18
C GLU A 116 -21.46 -2.12 0.96
N VAL A 117 -21.14 -2.70 2.14
CA VAL A 117 -22.06 -2.73 3.29
C VAL A 117 -22.34 -1.33 3.83
N ILE A 118 -21.34 -0.45 3.89
CA ILE A 118 -21.53 0.93 4.37
C ILE A 118 -22.05 1.88 3.28
N GLY A 119 -22.30 1.35 2.07
CA GLY A 119 -22.92 2.12 0.98
C GLY A 119 -22.00 3.17 0.37
N LEU A 120 -20.70 2.92 0.27
CA LEU A 120 -19.80 3.82 -0.46
C LEU A 120 -20.22 3.94 -1.93
N PRO A 121 -20.19 5.14 -2.51
CA PRO A 121 -20.40 5.34 -3.95
C PRO A 121 -19.47 4.46 -4.80
N GLU A 122 -19.91 4.03 -5.98
CA GLU A 122 -19.15 3.11 -6.85
C GLU A 122 -17.77 3.65 -7.22
N ASP A 123 -17.62 4.96 -7.39
CA ASP A 123 -16.35 5.64 -7.69
C ASP A 123 -15.34 5.58 -6.52
N LYS A 124 -15.83 5.30 -5.30
CA LYS A 124 -15.02 5.12 -4.09
C LYS A 124 -14.83 3.66 -3.69
N GLN A 125 -15.43 2.73 -4.41
CA GLN A 125 -15.23 1.30 -4.18
C GLN A 125 -13.99 0.80 -4.90
N LYS A 126 -13.39 -0.28 -4.37
CA LYS A 126 -12.22 -0.91 -4.96
C LYS A 126 -12.50 -1.41 -6.38
N SER A 127 -11.86 -0.81 -7.38
CA SER A 127 -12.11 -1.10 -8.79
C SER A 127 -11.53 -2.45 -9.23
N LYS A 128 -12.18 -3.10 -10.21
CA LYS A 128 -11.63 -4.29 -10.87
C LYS A 128 -10.33 -3.98 -11.63
N THR A 129 -10.23 -2.76 -12.15
CA THR A 129 -9.03 -2.24 -12.84
C THR A 129 -7.85 -2.17 -11.87
N GLY A 130 -8.03 -1.64 -10.66
CA GLY A 130 -6.98 -1.59 -9.63
C GLY A 130 -6.39 -2.96 -9.31
N ARG A 131 -7.22 -4.01 -9.19
CA ARG A 131 -6.73 -5.38 -8.98
C ARG A 131 -5.86 -5.90 -10.15
N ALA A 132 -6.19 -5.53 -11.38
CA ALA A 132 -5.40 -5.91 -12.55
C ALA A 132 -4.05 -5.19 -12.57
N LEU A 133 -4.01 -3.92 -12.15
CA LEU A 133 -2.78 -3.12 -12.03
C LEU A 133 -1.84 -3.66 -10.95
N ILE A 134 -2.37 -3.99 -9.77
CA ILE A 134 -1.60 -4.65 -8.70
C ILE A 134 -0.95 -5.94 -9.22
N ARG A 135 -1.70 -6.80 -9.92
CA ARG A 135 -1.14 -8.02 -10.49
C ARG A 135 -0.06 -7.77 -11.53
N TYR A 136 -0.16 -6.67 -12.26
CA TYR A 136 0.78 -6.35 -13.32
C TYR A 136 2.08 -5.77 -12.77
N PHE A 137 2.03 -4.84 -11.81
CA PHE A 137 3.20 -4.11 -11.31
C PHE A 137 3.77 -4.66 -10.00
N SER A 138 2.92 -5.23 -9.14
CA SER A 138 3.30 -5.66 -7.78
C SER A 138 3.72 -7.13 -7.67
N ILE A 139 3.61 -7.89 -8.75
CA ILE A 139 3.93 -9.34 -8.77
C ILE A 139 4.91 -9.64 -9.90
N PRO A 140 5.90 -10.54 -9.69
CA PRO A 140 6.78 -11.00 -10.75
C PRO A 140 6.02 -11.55 -11.95
N CYS A 141 6.45 -11.19 -13.14
CA CYS A 141 5.91 -11.73 -14.39
C CYS A 141 6.80 -12.84 -14.94
N LYS A 142 6.20 -13.74 -15.74
CA LYS A 142 6.96 -14.78 -16.42
C LYS A 142 7.76 -14.16 -17.58
N PRO A 143 9.07 -14.49 -17.71
CA PRO A 143 9.85 -14.07 -18.85
C PRO A 143 9.33 -14.74 -20.14
N THR A 144 9.13 -13.92 -21.16
CA THR A 144 8.70 -14.35 -22.50
C THR A 144 9.44 -13.54 -23.56
N LYS A 145 9.52 -14.04 -24.78
CA LYS A 145 10.10 -13.29 -25.91
C LYS A 145 9.37 -11.95 -26.14
N THR A 146 8.05 -11.95 -25.96
CA THR A 146 7.19 -10.77 -26.18
C THR A 146 7.46 -9.66 -25.15
N ASN A 147 7.79 -10.02 -23.91
CA ASN A 147 8.09 -9.03 -22.88
C ASN A 147 9.59 -8.76 -22.69
N GLY A 148 10.45 -9.19 -23.64
CA GLY A 148 11.89 -9.00 -23.56
C GLY A 148 12.57 -9.84 -22.49
N ASN A 149 11.99 -10.98 -22.11
CA ASN A 149 12.45 -11.89 -21.06
C ASN A 149 12.53 -11.24 -19.65
N ARG A 150 11.77 -10.16 -19.42
CA ARG A 150 11.73 -9.53 -18.09
C ARG A 150 10.93 -10.36 -17.09
N THR A 151 11.31 -10.26 -15.82
CA THR A 151 10.64 -10.91 -14.70
C THR A 151 9.80 -9.95 -13.87
N ARG A 152 9.84 -8.63 -14.19
CA ARG A 152 9.13 -7.56 -13.52
C ARG A 152 8.60 -6.55 -14.54
N ASN A 153 7.43 -5.98 -14.29
CA ASN A 153 6.92 -4.82 -15.00
C ASN A 153 7.21 -3.55 -14.20
N LEU A 154 7.78 -2.56 -14.87
CA LEU A 154 8.08 -1.24 -14.33
C LEU A 154 7.16 -0.19 -14.99
N PRO A 155 6.99 1.00 -14.40
CA PRO A 155 6.16 2.08 -14.97
C PRO A 155 6.48 2.41 -16.43
N GLU A 156 7.77 2.40 -16.80
CA GLU A 156 8.24 2.68 -18.16
C GLU A 156 7.89 1.61 -19.19
N HIS A 157 7.56 0.38 -18.74
CA HIS A 157 7.16 -0.70 -19.66
C HIS A 157 5.72 -0.56 -20.16
N ASP A 158 4.87 0.14 -19.41
CA ASP A 158 3.48 0.42 -19.76
C ASP A 158 3.01 1.70 -19.05
N PRO A 159 3.48 2.88 -19.52
CA PRO A 159 3.20 4.14 -18.87
C PRO A 159 1.71 4.53 -18.88
N ASP A 160 0.98 4.10 -19.92
CA ASP A 160 -0.46 4.37 -20.02
C ASP A 160 -1.24 3.59 -18.93
N ARG A 161 -0.83 2.34 -18.69
CA ARG A 161 -1.41 1.52 -17.61
C ARG A 161 -1.00 1.98 -16.22
N TRP A 162 0.19 2.55 -16.09
CA TRP A 162 0.64 3.12 -14.82
C TRP A 162 -0.12 4.40 -14.45
N ALA A 163 -0.55 5.18 -15.43
CA ALA A 163 -1.25 6.46 -15.25
C ALA A 163 -2.75 6.31 -14.85
N ILE A 164 -3.29 5.08 -14.83
CA ILE A 164 -4.68 4.80 -14.39
C ILE A 164 -4.79 4.80 -12.87
#